data_bc2d49383b5b453ea624f72a3c5a03fa
#
_entry.id   bc2d49383b5b453ea624f72a3c5a03fa
#
_cell.length_a   1.000
_cell.length_b   1.000
_cell.length_c   1.000
_cell.angle_alpha   90.00
_cell.angle_beta   90.00
_cell.angle_gamma   90.00
#
_symmetry.space_group_name_H-M   'P 1'
#
loop_
_entity.id
_entity.type
_entity.pdbx_description
1 polymer ?
#
loop_
_entity_poly.entity_id
_entity_poly.type
_entity_poly.pdbx_seq_one_letter_code
_entity_poly.pdbx_strand_id
1 'polypeptide(L)'
;MSISLKFLLWSSLALLLLQTGFGEKCDSKSSEPTVRQTQVKLGEGKKFRVQVMNKCPMCPIINLRLKCQGFPQSLVDPTLLRVLSSSAGNCVVNDGLPLSPMETLSFNYSSSNQFALSPLSWSFQCE
;
A
#
# COMPACT_ATOMS: atom_id res chain seq x y z
N MET A 1 39.28 4.04 33.36
CA MET A 1 38.05 3.38 33.86
C MET A 1 36.83 4.27 33.68
N SER A 2 36.89 5.54 34.08
CA SER A 2 35.76 6.45 33.88
C SER A 2 35.40 6.67 32.41
N ILE A 3 36.36 6.55 31.51
CA ILE A 3 36.14 6.72 30.08
C ILE A 3 35.26 5.58 29.51
N SER A 4 35.49 4.35 29.93
CA SER A 4 34.68 3.21 29.44
C SER A 4 33.24 3.27 29.93
N LEU A 5 33.02 3.78 31.14
CA LEU A 5 31.67 3.97 31.66
C LEU A 5 30.91 5.03 30.89
N LYS A 6 31.55 6.13 30.54
CA LYS A 6 30.94 7.17 29.71
C LYS A 6 30.61 6.65 28.33
N PHE A 7 31.48 5.83 27.79
CA PHE A 7 31.27 5.22 26.47
C PHE A 7 30.07 4.30 26.50
N LEU A 8 29.92 3.49 27.53
CA LEU A 8 28.76 2.59 27.66
C LEU A 8 27.46 3.36 27.79
N LEU A 9 27.45 4.45 28.54
CA LEU A 9 26.26 5.29 28.65
C LEU A 9 25.85 5.91 27.33
N TRP A 10 26.81 6.34 26.54
CA TRP A 10 26.54 6.88 25.21
C TRP A 10 25.94 5.85 24.29
N SER A 11 26.47 4.62 24.28
CA SER A 11 25.95 3.54 23.48
C SER A 11 24.51 3.21 23.84
N SER A 12 24.20 3.17 25.13
CA SER A 12 22.83 2.90 25.57
C SER A 12 21.87 3.99 25.15
N LEU A 13 22.29 5.24 25.21
CA LEU A 13 21.45 6.36 24.79
C LEU A 13 21.17 6.31 23.30
N ALA A 14 22.19 6.01 22.51
CA ALA A 14 22.03 5.89 21.07
C ALA A 14 21.06 4.77 20.70
N LEU A 15 21.15 3.64 21.38
CA LEU A 15 20.23 2.53 21.16
C LEU A 15 18.79 2.89 21.50
N LEU A 16 18.58 3.61 22.58
CA LEU A 16 17.26 4.07 22.97
C LEU A 16 16.64 5.01 21.94
N LEU A 17 17.44 5.91 21.39
CA LEU A 17 16.98 6.83 20.36
C LEU A 17 16.61 6.09 19.10
N LEU A 18 17.40 5.10 18.70
CA LEU A 18 17.10 4.26 17.54
C LEU A 18 15.81 3.47 17.74
N GLN A 19 15.62 2.92 18.93
CA GLN A 19 14.40 2.17 19.24
C GLN A 19 13.16 3.05 19.20
N THR A 20 13.24 4.27 19.70
CA THR A 20 12.11 5.20 19.59
C THR A 20 11.81 5.59 18.16
N GLY A 21 12.84 5.73 17.33
CA GLY A 21 12.63 6.00 15.90
C GLY A 21 11.99 4.84 15.16
N PHE A 22 12.35 3.61 15.51
CA PHE A 22 11.77 2.42 14.94
C PHE A 22 10.43 2.03 15.56
N GLY A 23 10.13 2.54 16.74
CA GLY A 23 8.87 2.24 17.42
C GLY A 23 7.67 3.00 16.86
N GLU A 24 7.90 3.94 15.97
CA GLU A 24 6.80 4.65 15.33
C GLU A 24 6.11 3.73 14.35
N LYS A 25 4.87 3.40 14.66
CA LYS A 25 4.04 2.62 13.77
C LYS A 25 3.52 3.50 12.65
N CYS A 26 3.28 2.88 11.51
CA CYS A 26 2.67 3.59 10.40
C CYS A 26 1.26 4.02 10.75
N ASP A 27 0.89 5.21 10.33
CA ASP A 27 -0.47 5.70 10.52
C ASP A 27 -1.09 6.06 9.17
N SER A 28 -2.39 6.29 9.17
CA SER A 28 -3.16 6.54 7.95
C SER A 28 -2.75 7.82 7.23
N LYS A 29 -2.08 8.75 7.91
CA LYS A 29 -1.67 10.02 7.31
C LYS A 29 -0.27 9.98 6.74
N SER A 30 0.69 9.39 7.49
CA SER A 30 2.09 9.41 7.11
C SER A 30 2.45 8.28 6.14
N SER A 31 1.68 7.20 6.13
CA SER A 31 2.01 6.00 5.36
C SER A 31 0.85 5.55 4.49
N GLU A 32 0.09 6.50 3.97
CA GLU A 32 -1.01 6.20 3.06
C GLU A 32 -0.50 5.38 1.88
N PRO A 33 -1.18 4.28 1.53
CA PRO A 33 -0.79 3.50 0.35
C PRO A 33 -0.96 4.34 -0.91
N THR A 34 -0.15 4.05 -1.91
CA THR A 34 -0.21 4.77 -3.19
C THR A 34 -0.77 3.87 -4.28
N VAL A 35 -1.52 4.48 -5.18
CA VAL A 35 -2.02 3.83 -6.39
C VAL A 35 -1.51 4.62 -7.57
N ARG A 36 -0.75 3.96 -8.45
CA ARG A 36 -0.20 4.57 -9.65
C ARG A 36 -0.70 3.83 -10.87
N GLN A 37 -1.12 4.57 -11.87
CA GLN A 37 -1.51 3.98 -13.15
C GLN A 37 -0.61 4.51 -14.26
N THR A 38 -0.21 3.61 -15.15
CA THR A 38 0.61 3.94 -16.31
C THR A 38 -0.01 3.29 -17.54
N GLN A 39 -0.16 4.06 -18.60
CA GLN A 39 -0.59 3.50 -19.88
C GLN A 39 0.59 2.79 -20.51
N VAL A 40 0.46 1.47 -20.72
CA VAL A 40 1.58 0.63 -21.19
C VAL A 40 1.43 0.19 -22.64
N LYS A 41 0.26 0.45 -23.26
CA LYS A 41 0.04 0.15 -24.68
C LYS A 41 -0.70 1.31 -25.31
N LEU A 42 -0.19 1.79 -26.44
CA LEU A 42 -0.79 2.84 -27.25
C LEU A 42 -1.54 2.20 -28.42
N GLY A 43 -2.58 2.88 -28.90
CA GLY A 43 -3.35 2.43 -30.05
C GLY A 43 -4.67 1.81 -29.65
N GLU A 44 -5.20 0.92 -30.51
CA GLU A 44 -6.46 0.24 -30.23
C GLU A 44 -6.31 -0.65 -29.00
N GLY A 45 -7.25 -0.51 -28.06
CA GLY A 45 -7.21 -1.29 -26.84
C GLY A 45 -6.12 -0.81 -25.88
N LYS A 46 -6.31 0.39 -25.34
CA LYS A 46 -5.38 0.92 -24.34
C LYS A 46 -5.26 -0.05 -23.18
N LYS A 47 -4.05 -0.21 -22.69
CA LYS A 47 -3.74 -1.07 -21.55
C LYS A 47 -3.09 -0.22 -20.45
N PHE A 48 -3.59 -0.39 -19.24
CA PHE A 48 -3.10 0.35 -18.08
C PHE A 48 -2.51 -0.61 -17.07
N ARG A 49 -1.35 -0.25 -16.53
CA ARG A 49 -0.75 -0.95 -15.40
C ARG A 49 -1.07 -0.20 -14.14
N VAL A 50 -1.63 -0.92 -13.17
CA VAL A 50 -1.94 -0.38 -11.85
C VAL A 50 -0.94 -0.94 -10.86
N GLN A 51 -0.34 -0.06 -10.07
CA GLN A 51 0.59 -0.45 -9.02
C GLN A 51 0.07 0.10 -7.70
N VAL A 52 -0.23 -0.82 -6.77
CA VAL A 52 -0.71 -0.49 -5.43
C VAL A 52 0.41 -0.82 -4.47
N MET A 53 0.91 0.18 -3.75
CA MET A 53 2.09 0.02 -2.92
C MET A 53 1.79 0.32 -1.45
N ASN A 54 2.20 -0.61 -0.59
CA ASN A 54 2.25 -0.36 0.85
C ASN A 54 3.52 0.42 1.15
N LYS A 55 3.37 1.68 1.52
CA LYS A 55 4.52 2.56 1.79
C LYS A 55 5.03 2.45 3.22
N CYS A 56 4.39 1.66 4.05
CA CYS A 56 4.86 1.44 5.41
C CYS A 56 6.05 0.49 5.39
N PRO A 57 7.20 0.89 5.94
CA PRO A 57 8.36 0.00 6.00
C PRO A 57 8.30 -1.02 7.12
N MET A 58 7.38 -0.86 8.07
CA MET A 58 7.36 -1.64 9.31
C MET A 58 6.18 -2.60 9.41
N CYS A 59 5.05 -2.27 8.80
CA CYS A 59 3.81 -3.01 9.03
C CYS A 59 3.15 -3.43 7.73
N PRO A 60 2.61 -4.67 7.66
CA PRO A 60 1.74 -5.04 6.56
C PRO A 60 0.46 -4.21 6.59
N ILE A 61 -0.12 -4.01 5.42
CA ILE A 61 -1.41 -3.39 5.27
C ILE A 61 -2.45 -4.48 5.00
N ILE A 62 -3.59 -4.40 5.66
CA ILE A 62 -4.68 -5.37 5.49
C ILE A 62 -5.97 -4.63 5.16
N ASN A 63 -6.91 -5.35 4.57
CA ASN A 63 -8.23 -4.83 4.23
C ASN A 63 -8.15 -3.54 3.43
N LEU A 64 -7.22 -3.50 2.48
CA LEU A 64 -7.06 -2.32 1.63
C LEU A 64 -8.20 -2.26 0.64
N ARG A 65 -8.90 -1.14 0.63
CA ARG A 65 -9.98 -0.86 -0.30
C ARG A 65 -9.67 0.37 -1.11
N LEU A 66 -10.10 0.34 -2.36
CA LEU A 66 -9.93 1.45 -3.27
C LEU A 66 -11.28 2.01 -3.68
N LYS A 67 -11.29 3.30 -3.99
CA LYS A 67 -12.37 3.90 -4.76
C LYS A 67 -12.20 3.45 -6.20
N CYS A 68 -13.25 2.88 -6.78
CA CYS A 68 -13.16 2.29 -8.12
C CYS A 68 -14.47 2.42 -8.87
N GLN A 69 -15.10 3.57 -8.80
CA GLN A 69 -16.42 3.79 -9.37
C GLN A 69 -16.46 3.40 -10.86
N GLY A 70 -17.41 2.55 -11.21
CA GLY A 70 -17.61 2.13 -12.57
C GLY A 70 -16.65 1.05 -13.07
N PHE A 71 -15.71 0.59 -12.25
CA PHE A 71 -14.73 -0.41 -12.68
C PHE A 71 -15.39 -1.78 -12.83
N PRO A 72 -15.35 -2.40 -14.03
CA PRO A 72 -15.96 -3.70 -14.24
C PRO A 72 -15.08 -4.82 -13.72
N GLN A 73 -15.67 -5.79 -13.03
CA GLN A 73 -14.93 -6.95 -12.53
C GLN A 73 -14.29 -7.77 -13.66
N SER A 74 -14.88 -7.75 -14.84
CA SER A 74 -14.39 -8.55 -15.98
C SER A 74 -13.00 -8.12 -16.46
N LEU A 75 -12.52 -6.95 -16.07
CA LEU A 75 -11.23 -6.43 -16.53
C LEU A 75 -10.05 -6.92 -15.70
N VAL A 76 -10.30 -7.52 -14.52
CA VAL A 76 -9.23 -7.90 -13.60
C VAL A 76 -9.61 -9.17 -12.84
N ASP A 77 -8.58 -9.93 -12.47
CA ASP A 77 -8.73 -11.10 -11.60
C ASP A 77 -9.29 -10.64 -10.24
N PRO A 78 -10.40 -11.23 -9.75
CA PRO A 78 -10.98 -10.83 -8.47
C PRO A 78 -10.04 -11.03 -7.27
N THR A 79 -9.04 -11.91 -7.36
CA THR A 79 -8.05 -12.05 -6.28
C THR A 79 -7.14 -10.85 -6.17
N LEU A 80 -6.95 -10.10 -7.25
CA LEU A 80 -6.15 -8.88 -7.26
C LEU A 80 -6.99 -7.66 -6.90
N LEU A 81 -8.15 -7.51 -7.53
CA LEU A 81 -9.07 -6.42 -7.25
C LEU A 81 -10.50 -6.93 -7.39
N ARG A 82 -11.20 -7.02 -6.29
CA ARG A 82 -12.59 -7.50 -6.26
C ARG A 82 -13.53 -6.32 -6.13
N VAL A 83 -14.41 -6.18 -7.10
CA VAL A 83 -15.43 -5.14 -7.09
C VAL A 83 -16.55 -5.57 -6.15
N LEU A 84 -16.70 -4.85 -5.04
CA LEU A 84 -17.77 -5.12 -4.08
C LEU A 84 -19.07 -4.45 -4.50
N SER A 85 -18.95 -3.21 -4.98
CA SER A 85 -20.09 -2.46 -5.47
C SER A 85 -19.59 -1.45 -6.50
N SER A 86 -19.95 -1.64 -7.76
CA SER A 86 -19.53 -0.70 -8.81
C SER A 86 -20.26 0.64 -8.68
N SER A 87 -21.52 0.63 -8.24
CA SER A 87 -22.28 1.88 -8.06
C SER A 87 -21.77 2.70 -6.89
N ALA A 88 -21.34 2.04 -5.79
CA ALA A 88 -20.76 2.72 -4.64
C ALA A 88 -19.27 2.98 -4.83
N GLY A 89 -18.64 2.39 -5.84
CA GLY A 89 -17.24 2.60 -6.13
C GLY A 89 -16.30 2.01 -5.10
N ASN A 90 -16.57 0.75 -4.68
CA ASN A 90 -15.84 0.09 -3.60
C ASN A 90 -15.23 -1.21 -4.10
N CYS A 91 -13.91 -1.31 -4.02
CA CYS A 91 -13.15 -2.50 -4.41
C CYS A 91 -12.18 -2.91 -3.30
N VAL A 92 -11.92 -4.23 -3.21
CA VAL A 92 -10.97 -4.80 -2.26
C VAL A 92 -9.72 -5.27 -3.00
N VAL A 93 -8.54 -4.91 -2.50
CA VAL A 93 -7.25 -5.30 -3.05
C VAL A 93 -6.79 -6.58 -2.38
N ASN A 94 -6.30 -7.54 -3.18
CA ASN A 94 -5.66 -8.77 -2.69
C ASN A 94 -6.56 -9.57 -1.75
N ASP A 95 -7.88 -9.55 -1.97
CA ASP A 95 -8.88 -10.19 -1.11
C ASP A 95 -8.82 -9.73 0.36
N GLY A 96 -8.31 -8.55 0.63
CA GLY A 96 -8.14 -8.06 1.98
C GLY A 96 -6.96 -8.66 2.71
N LEU A 97 -6.20 -9.54 2.07
CA LEU A 97 -5.03 -10.21 2.65
C LEU A 97 -3.87 -9.23 2.81
N PRO A 98 -2.91 -9.55 3.68
CA PRO A 98 -1.80 -8.62 3.94
C PRO A 98 -0.98 -8.33 2.69
N LEU A 99 -0.66 -7.05 2.54
CA LEU A 99 0.35 -6.56 1.60
C LEU A 99 1.57 -6.21 2.45
N SER A 100 2.67 -6.90 2.23
CA SER A 100 3.87 -6.78 3.07
C SER A 100 4.44 -5.37 3.08
N PRO A 101 5.26 -5.00 4.08
CA PRO A 101 5.90 -3.69 4.08
C PRO A 101 6.64 -3.42 2.78
N MET A 102 6.40 -2.25 2.20
CA MET A 102 7.02 -1.78 0.95
C MET A 102 6.68 -2.63 -0.28
N GLU A 103 5.76 -3.58 -0.16
CA GLU A 103 5.36 -4.44 -1.27
C GLU A 103 4.48 -3.69 -2.25
N THR A 104 4.67 -3.96 -3.54
CA THR A 104 3.83 -3.45 -4.62
C THR A 104 3.04 -4.59 -5.24
N LEU A 105 1.74 -4.44 -5.29
CA LEU A 105 0.87 -5.34 -6.03
C LEU A 105 0.54 -4.69 -7.37
N SER A 106 0.76 -5.41 -8.45
CA SER A 106 0.56 -4.88 -9.81
C SER A 106 -0.46 -5.71 -10.57
N PHE A 107 -1.29 -5.05 -11.34
CA PHE A 107 -2.17 -5.71 -12.29
C PHE A 107 -2.37 -4.80 -13.50
N ASN A 108 -2.81 -5.41 -14.59
CA ASN A 108 -3.11 -4.68 -15.83
C ASN A 108 -4.57 -4.82 -16.17
N TYR A 109 -5.13 -3.81 -16.81
CA TYR A 109 -6.45 -3.94 -17.40
C TYR A 109 -6.45 -3.24 -18.77
N SER A 110 -7.34 -3.71 -19.66
CA SER A 110 -7.51 -3.11 -20.98
C SER A 110 -8.87 -2.47 -21.06
N SER A 111 -8.90 -1.21 -21.46
CA SER A 111 -10.13 -0.45 -21.55
C SER A 111 -9.90 0.77 -22.45
N SER A 112 -10.96 1.24 -23.10
CA SER A 112 -10.88 2.47 -23.87
C SER A 112 -10.63 3.68 -22.98
N ASN A 113 -11.05 3.62 -21.70
CA ASN A 113 -10.92 4.71 -20.74
C ASN A 113 -10.18 4.23 -19.51
N GLN A 114 -9.40 5.14 -18.92
CA GLN A 114 -8.77 4.90 -17.65
C GLN A 114 -9.77 5.14 -16.54
N PHE A 115 -9.85 4.20 -15.59
CA PHE A 115 -10.70 4.35 -14.41
C PHE A 115 -9.92 5.00 -13.29
N ALA A 116 -10.57 5.88 -12.55
CA ALA A 116 -9.96 6.50 -11.38
C ALA A 116 -9.91 5.48 -10.24
N LEU A 117 -8.71 5.24 -9.73
CA LEU A 117 -8.46 4.33 -8.62
C LEU A 117 -7.67 5.07 -7.56
N SER A 118 -8.17 5.09 -6.34
CA SER A 118 -7.48 5.77 -5.24
C SER A 118 -7.78 5.05 -3.93
N PRO A 119 -6.90 5.18 -2.93
CA PRO A 119 -7.15 4.53 -1.64
C PRO A 119 -8.42 5.04 -0.99
N LEU A 120 -9.20 4.11 -0.44
CA LEU A 120 -10.44 4.41 0.27
C LEU A 120 -10.30 4.15 1.77
N SER A 121 -9.85 2.95 2.13
CA SER A 121 -9.66 2.57 3.52
C SER A 121 -8.63 1.47 3.62
N TRP A 122 -7.96 1.39 4.75
CA TRP A 122 -6.94 0.39 5.01
C TRP A 122 -6.65 0.32 6.50
N SER A 123 -6.00 -0.78 6.91
CA SER A 123 -5.53 -0.96 8.28
C SER A 123 -4.11 -1.47 8.27
N PHE A 124 -3.31 -1.06 9.25
CA PHE A 124 -1.97 -1.58 9.43
C PHE A 124 -1.98 -2.68 10.47
N GLN A 125 -1.28 -3.77 10.17
CA GLN A 125 -1.13 -4.89 11.09
C GLN A 125 0.23 -4.78 11.78
N CYS A 126 0.32 -3.85 12.71
CA CYS A 126 1.53 -3.61 13.48
C CYS A 126 1.49 -4.37 14.81
N GLU A 127 2.62 -4.91 15.20
CA GLU A 127 2.74 -5.59 16.50
C GLU A 127 3.35 -4.69 17.55
#